data_b6f74eb9d371283dd3b80fd916338b72
#
_entry.id   b6f74eb9d371283dd3b80fd916338b72
#
_cell.length_a   1.000
_cell.length_b   1.000
_cell.length_c   1.000
_cell.angle_alpha   90.00
_cell.angle_beta   90.00
_cell.angle_gamma   90.00
#
_symmetry.space_group_name_H-M   'P 1'
#
loop_
_entity.id
_entity.type
_entity.pdbx_description
1 polymer ?
#
loop_
_entity_poly.entity_id
_entity_poly.type
_entity_poly.pdbx_seq_one_letter_code
_entity_poly.pdbx_strand_id
1 'polypeptide(L)'
;MDRRHEKYDRLIERCKQNEPVPCAVAHPCDESSLRGAVEAAQMGLIVPILCGPRARIAKVAADCGLDISRFEIVDAEHSHASAEAAVRLAREGKAAVVMKGSLHTDELMAAVVNRDTGLRTSRRISHCFVMDVPALDRVLIITDAAVNIFPTLEDKVDIVQNAIDLALVLRPDRQPRVAILSAMETVNPKVPSTIEAAALCKMAERGQITGGLLDGPLALDNAVDLAAAKIKKIDSPVAGQADILVVPDLEAGNMLAKSLTFMAEADAAGIVLGTRVPIILTSRADSLIARLASCAVASLVAAARRAQATKAVS
;
A
#
# COMPACT_ATOMS: atom_id res chain seq x y z
N MET A 1 -13.70 -8.43 -23.97
CA MET A 1 -12.88 -7.25 -23.68
C MET A 1 -11.92 -7.64 -22.56
N ASP A 2 -10.64 -7.51 -22.79
CA ASP A 2 -9.61 -7.79 -21.77
C ASP A 2 -9.66 -6.66 -20.74
N ARG A 3 -10.19 -6.94 -19.54
CA ARG A 3 -10.33 -5.95 -18.43
C ARG A 3 -9.05 -5.84 -17.59
N ARG A 4 -7.93 -6.33 -18.09
CA ARG A 4 -6.66 -6.25 -17.41
C ARG A 4 -6.26 -4.78 -17.27
N HIS A 5 -5.87 -4.41 -16.03
CA HIS A 5 -5.33 -3.09 -15.67
C HIS A 5 -6.29 -1.89 -15.72
N GLU A 6 -7.56 -2.02 -16.11
CA GLU A 6 -8.49 -0.89 -16.20
C GLU A 6 -8.58 -0.06 -14.92
N LYS A 7 -8.48 -0.72 -13.75
CA LYS A 7 -8.55 -0.03 -12.47
C LYS A 7 -7.27 0.75 -12.17
N TYR A 8 -6.13 0.19 -12.56
CA TYR A 8 -4.83 0.86 -12.44
C TYR A 8 -4.71 2.02 -13.44
N ASP A 9 -5.17 1.83 -14.65
CA ASP A 9 -5.19 2.91 -15.66
C ASP A 9 -5.99 4.11 -15.15
N ARG A 10 -7.15 3.89 -14.55
CA ARG A 10 -7.94 4.96 -13.91
C ARG A 10 -7.22 5.64 -12.75
N LEU A 11 -6.48 4.89 -11.92
CA LEU A 11 -5.70 5.46 -10.83
C LEU A 11 -4.52 6.29 -11.35
N ILE A 12 -3.83 5.79 -12.38
CA ILE A 12 -2.71 6.48 -13.03
C ILE A 12 -3.20 7.78 -13.69
N GLU A 13 -4.28 7.72 -14.47
CA GLU A 13 -4.84 8.91 -15.11
C GLU A 13 -5.31 9.96 -14.09
N ARG A 14 -5.90 9.54 -12.98
CA ARG A 14 -6.26 10.45 -11.90
C ARG A 14 -5.02 11.04 -11.20
N CYS A 15 -3.95 10.27 -11.06
CA CYS A 15 -2.70 10.76 -10.50
C CYS A 15 -2.08 11.86 -11.38
N LYS A 16 -2.11 11.69 -12.70
CA LYS A 16 -1.60 12.69 -13.68
C LYS A 16 -2.29 14.04 -13.64
N GLN A 17 -3.45 14.14 -13.00
CA GLN A 17 -4.13 15.43 -12.79
C GLN A 17 -3.51 16.27 -11.67
N ASN A 18 -2.58 15.69 -10.89
CA ASN A 18 -1.85 16.37 -9.84
C ASN A 18 -0.40 16.63 -10.28
N GLU A 19 0.25 17.57 -9.61
CA GLU A 19 1.69 17.77 -9.80
C GLU A 19 2.48 16.53 -9.33
N PRO A 20 3.51 16.11 -10.08
CA PRO A 20 4.37 15.01 -9.69
C PRO A 20 5.00 15.26 -8.32
N VAL A 21 5.06 14.22 -7.48
CA VAL A 21 5.59 14.34 -6.12
C VAL A 21 7.07 13.94 -6.04
N PRO A 22 7.91 14.64 -5.26
CA PRO A 22 9.28 14.20 -5.00
C PRO A 22 9.30 12.83 -4.33
N CYS A 23 10.04 11.88 -4.91
CA CYS A 23 10.13 10.50 -4.45
C CYS A 23 11.59 10.10 -4.23
N ALA A 24 11.97 9.81 -3.00
CA ALA A 24 13.29 9.27 -2.68
C ALA A 24 13.33 7.76 -2.99
N VAL A 25 14.11 7.36 -3.99
CA VAL A 25 14.26 5.97 -4.43
C VAL A 25 15.48 5.36 -3.76
N ALA A 26 15.27 4.44 -2.82
CA ALA A 26 16.32 3.81 -2.04
C ALA A 26 17.01 2.69 -2.84
N HIS A 27 18.29 2.86 -3.17
CA HIS A 27 19.14 1.87 -3.82
C HIS A 27 18.63 1.34 -5.16
N PRO A 28 18.34 2.18 -6.18
CA PRO A 28 17.88 1.75 -7.49
C PRO A 28 19.03 1.17 -8.34
N CYS A 29 19.64 0.06 -7.89
CA CYS A 29 20.86 -0.50 -8.42
C CYS A 29 20.65 -1.79 -9.22
N ASP A 30 19.44 -2.01 -9.72
CA ASP A 30 19.08 -3.01 -10.73
C ASP A 30 18.16 -2.41 -11.79
N GLU A 31 18.01 -3.12 -12.92
CA GLU A 31 17.18 -2.67 -14.04
C GLU A 31 15.74 -2.40 -13.59
N SER A 32 15.12 -3.32 -12.87
CA SER A 32 13.69 -3.27 -12.56
C SER A 32 13.34 -2.08 -11.67
N SER A 33 14.16 -1.76 -10.67
CA SER A 33 13.94 -0.64 -9.77
C SER A 33 14.21 0.72 -10.43
N LEU A 34 15.31 0.81 -11.23
CA LEU A 34 15.64 2.05 -11.90
C LEU A 34 14.66 2.35 -13.04
N ARG A 35 14.32 1.37 -13.86
CA ARG A 35 13.33 1.50 -14.93
C ARG A 35 11.97 1.92 -14.38
N GLY A 36 11.49 1.30 -13.30
CA GLY A 36 10.24 1.68 -12.66
C GLY A 36 10.20 3.14 -12.21
N ALA A 37 11.30 3.65 -11.65
CA ALA A 37 11.40 5.06 -11.25
C ALA A 37 11.45 6.01 -12.46
N VAL A 38 12.22 5.65 -13.51
CA VAL A 38 12.34 6.46 -14.75
C VAL A 38 10.99 6.53 -15.48
N GLU A 39 10.31 5.41 -15.66
CA GLU A 39 9.02 5.37 -16.36
C GLU A 39 7.91 6.08 -15.56
N ALA A 40 7.90 5.93 -14.23
CA ALA A 40 6.97 6.70 -13.39
C ALA A 40 7.21 8.22 -13.51
N ALA A 41 8.47 8.64 -13.65
CA ALA A 41 8.80 10.04 -13.90
C ALA A 41 8.40 10.51 -15.30
N GLN A 42 8.60 9.69 -16.33
CA GLN A 42 8.18 9.99 -17.71
C GLN A 42 6.65 10.12 -17.82
N MET A 43 5.91 9.34 -17.01
CA MET A 43 4.46 9.45 -16.93
C MET A 43 3.96 10.62 -16.07
N GLY A 44 4.87 11.38 -15.44
CA GLY A 44 4.50 12.51 -14.58
C GLY A 44 3.91 12.10 -13.24
N LEU A 45 4.20 10.89 -12.73
CA LEU A 45 3.68 10.43 -11.44
C LEU A 45 4.55 10.87 -10.27
N ILE A 46 5.88 10.88 -10.46
CA ILE A 46 6.86 11.24 -9.43
C ILE A 46 8.01 12.06 -10.02
N VAL A 47 8.75 12.74 -9.14
CA VAL A 47 10.08 13.31 -9.42
C VAL A 47 11.09 12.50 -8.62
N PRO A 48 11.85 11.56 -9.23
CA PRO A 48 12.79 10.72 -8.52
C PRO A 48 14.00 11.48 -7.99
N ILE A 49 14.40 11.15 -6.74
CA ILE A 49 15.70 11.46 -6.15
C ILE A 49 16.37 10.10 -5.89
N LEU A 50 17.41 9.77 -6.64
CA LEU A 50 18.03 8.45 -6.62
C LEU A 50 19.06 8.38 -5.49
N CYS A 51 18.81 7.58 -4.45
CA CYS A 51 19.70 7.42 -3.30
C CYS A 51 20.51 6.12 -3.45
N GLY A 52 21.83 6.20 -3.66
CA GLY A 52 22.66 5.00 -3.80
C GLY A 52 24.02 5.26 -4.44
N PRO A 53 24.85 4.21 -4.62
CA PRO A 53 26.17 4.34 -5.22
C PRO A 53 26.07 4.91 -6.64
N ARG A 54 26.50 6.16 -6.82
CA ARG A 54 26.38 6.92 -8.07
C ARG A 54 26.92 6.14 -9.28
N ALA A 55 28.12 5.55 -9.13
CA ALA A 55 28.75 4.78 -10.21
C ALA A 55 27.91 3.55 -10.62
N ARG A 56 27.29 2.86 -9.64
CA ARG A 56 26.47 1.68 -9.90
C ARG A 56 25.14 2.07 -10.57
N ILE A 57 24.50 3.14 -10.10
CA ILE A 57 23.27 3.67 -10.71
C ILE A 57 23.55 4.09 -12.16
N ALA A 58 24.62 4.84 -12.40
CA ALA A 58 25.02 5.27 -13.74
C ALA A 58 25.32 4.08 -14.67
N LYS A 59 25.99 3.04 -14.15
CA LYS A 59 26.24 1.81 -14.91
C LYS A 59 24.94 1.12 -15.31
N VAL A 60 24.02 0.91 -14.36
CA VAL A 60 22.71 0.29 -14.66
C VAL A 60 21.94 1.12 -15.68
N ALA A 61 21.93 2.45 -15.55
CA ALA A 61 21.29 3.33 -16.51
C ALA A 61 21.85 3.16 -17.93
N ALA A 62 23.19 3.15 -18.06
CA ALA A 62 23.86 2.95 -19.34
C ALA A 62 23.58 1.57 -19.94
N ASP A 63 23.69 0.50 -19.13
CA ASP A 63 23.46 -0.89 -19.56
C ASP A 63 22.01 -1.11 -20.05
N CYS A 64 21.05 -0.34 -19.50
CA CYS A 64 19.61 -0.46 -19.81
C CYS A 64 19.10 0.64 -20.77
N GLY A 65 19.95 1.56 -21.22
CA GLY A 65 19.57 2.68 -22.09
C GLY A 65 18.58 3.67 -21.44
N LEU A 66 18.70 3.89 -20.12
CA LEU A 66 17.82 4.78 -19.36
C LEU A 66 18.47 6.16 -19.20
N ASP A 67 17.74 7.22 -19.56
CA ASP A 67 18.19 8.60 -19.32
C ASP A 67 17.83 9.04 -17.90
N ILE A 68 18.86 9.22 -17.07
CA ILE A 68 18.76 9.71 -15.70
C ILE A 68 19.42 11.08 -15.51
N SER A 69 19.81 11.76 -16.59
CA SER A 69 20.58 13.01 -16.55
C SER A 69 19.89 14.14 -15.77
N ARG A 70 18.56 14.14 -15.76
CA ARG A 70 17.72 15.14 -15.09
C ARG A 70 17.39 14.81 -13.63
N PHE A 71 17.81 13.64 -13.12
CA PHE A 71 17.47 13.22 -11.76
C PHE A 71 18.62 13.54 -10.80
N GLU A 72 18.27 14.05 -9.63
CA GLU A 72 19.21 14.21 -8.53
C GLU A 72 19.68 12.83 -8.04
N ILE A 73 21.00 12.68 -7.84
CA ILE A 73 21.58 11.49 -7.24
C ILE A 73 22.22 11.89 -5.91
N VAL A 74 21.67 11.35 -4.83
CA VAL A 74 22.27 11.40 -3.49
C VAL A 74 23.16 10.18 -3.34
N ASP A 75 24.48 10.41 -3.36
CA ASP A 75 25.46 9.33 -3.30
C ASP A 75 25.46 8.66 -1.93
N ALA A 76 25.49 7.32 -1.91
CA ALA A 76 25.49 6.50 -0.72
C ALA A 76 26.22 5.18 -1.01
N GLU A 77 27.12 4.75 -0.12
CA GLU A 77 28.07 3.66 -0.40
C GLU A 77 27.41 2.29 -0.58
N HIS A 78 26.35 1.99 0.16
CA HIS A 78 25.69 0.68 0.20
C HIS A 78 24.19 0.80 0.46
N SER A 79 23.48 -0.33 0.46
CA SER A 79 22.01 -0.40 0.56
C SER A 79 21.45 0.24 1.85
N HIS A 80 22.08 0.00 3.00
CA HIS A 80 21.68 0.62 4.28
C HIS A 80 21.84 2.13 4.24
N ALA A 81 22.97 2.64 3.78
CA ALA A 81 23.21 4.09 3.62
C ALA A 81 22.23 4.71 2.62
N SER A 82 21.87 3.98 1.57
CA SER A 82 20.84 4.40 0.60
C SER A 82 19.46 4.51 1.24
N ALA A 83 19.07 3.54 2.09
CA ALA A 83 17.83 3.58 2.85
C ALA A 83 17.78 4.76 3.83
N GLU A 84 18.87 4.98 4.58
CA GLU A 84 19.01 6.11 5.51
C GLU A 84 18.93 7.45 4.77
N ALA A 85 19.57 7.59 3.61
CA ALA A 85 19.51 8.79 2.80
C ALA A 85 18.10 9.08 2.31
N ALA A 86 17.37 8.06 1.81
CA ALA A 86 15.99 8.21 1.37
C ALA A 86 15.05 8.61 2.52
N VAL A 87 15.20 7.96 3.68
CA VAL A 87 14.42 8.28 4.90
C VAL A 87 14.71 9.70 5.39
N ARG A 88 15.98 10.13 5.36
CA ARG A 88 16.38 11.49 5.73
C ARG A 88 15.73 12.54 4.82
N LEU A 89 15.76 12.35 3.49
CA LEU A 89 15.09 13.27 2.56
C LEU A 89 13.59 13.41 2.85
N ALA A 90 12.92 12.31 3.15
CA ALA A 90 11.52 12.34 3.54
C ALA A 90 11.29 13.06 4.87
N ARG A 91 12.17 12.85 5.85
CA ARG A 91 12.11 13.52 7.15
C ARG A 91 12.33 15.03 7.05
N GLU A 92 13.22 15.46 6.16
CA GLU A 92 13.51 16.86 5.85
C GLU A 92 12.44 17.55 4.99
N GLY A 93 11.40 16.82 4.56
CA GLY A 93 10.35 17.33 3.67
C GLY A 93 10.77 17.50 2.21
N LYS A 94 11.97 17.03 1.83
CA LYS A 94 12.46 17.05 0.45
C LYS A 94 11.87 15.97 -0.43
N ALA A 95 11.40 14.88 0.17
CA ALA A 95 10.66 13.81 -0.50
C ALA A 95 9.30 13.61 0.17
N ALA A 96 8.24 13.52 -0.63
CA ALA A 96 6.87 13.27 -0.17
C ALA A 96 6.51 11.78 -0.21
N VAL A 97 7.35 10.96 -0.82
CA VAL A 97 7.22 9.50 -0.95
C VAL A 97 8.61 8.88 -0.84
N VAL A 98 8.70 7.67 -0.28
CA VAL A 98 9.89 6.82 -0.36
C VAL A 98 9.56 5.62 -1.22
N MET A 99 10.48 5.22 -2.10
CA MET A 99 10.33 4.02 -2.95
C MET A 99 11.46 3.04 -2.67
N LYS A 100 11.10 1.78 -2.46
CA LYS A 100 12.05 0.68 -2.34
C LYS A 100 12.65 0.35 -3.71
N GLY A 101 13.98 0.35 -3.79
CA GLY A 101 14.73 -0.14 -4.95
C GLY A 101 15.16 -1.60 -4.82
N SER A 102 16.41 -1.91 -5.13
CA SER A 102 16.97 -3.28 -5.17
C SER A 102 17.46 -3.82 -3.82
N LEU A 103 17.31 -3.06 -2.73
CA LEU A 103 17.65 -3.51 -1.37
C LEU A 103 16.58 -4.46 -0.80
N HIS A 104 16.89 -5.15 0.30
CA HIS A 104 15.93 -5.97 1.01
C HIS A 104 14.90 -5.11 1.76
N THR A 105 13.70 -5.67 1.98
CA THR A 105 12.61 -4.96 2.67
C THR A 105 12.97 -4.61 4.12
N ASP A 106 13.62 -5.53 4.81
CA ASP A 106 14.08 -5.34 6.19
C ASP A 106 15.12 -4.22 6.32
N GLU A 107 16.04 -4.04 5.33
CA GLU A 107 16.99 -2.93 5.32
C GLU A 107 16.28 -1.57 5.24
N LEU A 108 15.32 -1.43 4.33
CA LEU A 108 14.53 -0.19 4.23
C LEU A 108 13.69 0.03 5.48
N MET A 109 12.99 -1.01 5.93
CA MET A 109 12.11 -0.89 7.10
C MET A 109 12.89 -0.61 8.38
N ALA A 110 14.12 -1.12 8.54
CA ALA A 110 14.98 -0.77 9.68
C ALA A 110 15.24 0.74 9.76
N ALA A 111 15.55 1.39 8.63
CA ALA A 111 15.71 2.84 8.57
C ALA A 111 14.39 3.59 8.85
N VAL A 112 13.28 3.10 8.30
CA VAL A 112 11.94 3.69 8.47
C VAL A 112 11.46 3.66 9.92
N VAL A 113 11.65 2.53 10.64
CA VAL A 113 11.17 2.36 12.01
C VAL A 113 12.14 2.89 13.07
N ASN A 114 13.30 3.39 12.71
CA ASN A 114 14.26 3.96 13.63
C ASN A 114 13.58 5.05 14.47
N ARG A 115 13.80 5.04 15.80
CA ARG A 115 13.11 5.96 16.73
C ARG A 115 13.54 7.41 16.54
N ASP A 116 14.83 7.64 16.29
CA ASP A 116 15.43 8.97 16.27
C ASP A 116 15.46 9.57 14.87
N THR A 117 15.72 8.76 13.85
CA THR A 117 15.96 9.20 12.47
C THR A 117 14.92 8.72 11.47
N GLY A 118 13.96 7.88 11.88
CA GLY A 118 12.97 7.26 11.00
C GLY A 118 11.73 8.12 10.72
N LEU A 119 10.71 7.46 10.19
CA LEU A 119 9.45 8.08 9.74
C LEU A 119 8.24 7.67 10.58
N ARG A 120 8.45 7.18 11.80
CA ARG A 120 7.36 6.77 12.69
C ARG A 120 6.44 7.94 13.03
N THR A 121 5.17 7.61 13.21
CA THR A 121 4.13 8.46 13.78
C THR A 121 3.56 7.80 15.04
N SER A 122 2.48 8.33 15.59
CA SER A 122 1.70 7.64 16.63
C SER A 122 0.96 6.41 16.14
N ARG A 123 0.74 6.29 14.82
CA ARG A 123 0.05 5.14 14.20
C ARG A 123 0.96 3.95 14.01
N ARG A 124 0.41 2.75 14.12
CA ARG A 124 1.08 1.52 13.70
C ARG A 124 1.37 1.56 12.21
N ILE A 125 2.60 1.20 11.84
CA ILE A 125 2.99 1.04 10.44
C ILE A 125 2.34 -0.25 9.91
N SER A 126 1.68 -0.17 8.76
CA SER A 126 1.02 -1.31 8.12
C SER A 126 1.17 -1.28 6.61
N HIS A 127 0.99 -2.43 5.99
CA HIS A 127 1.07 -2.61 4.55
C HIS A 127 -0.32 -2.85 3.94
N CYS A 128 -0.59 -2.23 2.80
CA CYS A 128 -1.76 -2.50 1.97
C CYS A 128 -1.32 -2.95 0.58
N PHE A 129 -1.88 -4.07 0.11
CA PHE A 129 -1.95 -4.36 -1.31
C PHE A 129 -3.22 -3.73 -1.89
N VAL A 130 -3.08 -2.92 -2.92
CA VAL A 130 -4.19 -2.47 -3.78
C VAL A 130 -4.20 -3.39 -4.98
N MET A 131 -5.20 -4.28 -5.03
CA MET A 131 -5.25 -5.35 -6.03
C MET A 131 -6.16 -4.95 -7.21
N ASP A 132 -5.67 -5.11 -8.42
CA ASP A 132 -6.50 -5.13 -9.62
C ASP A 132 -6.82 -6.58 -9.98
N VAL A 133 -7.96 -7.08 -9.48
CA VAL A 133 -8.44 -8.45 -9.74
C VAL A 133 -9.38 -8.40 -10.95
N PRO A 134 -9.08 -9.11 -12.08
CA PRO A 134 -9.89 -9.06 -13.31
C PRO A 134 -11.36 -9.41 -13.12
N ALA A 135 -11.66 -10.32 -12.18
CA ALA A 135 -13.04 -10.75 -11.88
C ALA A 135 -13.87 -9.71 -11.11
N LEU A 136 -13.25 -8.67 -10.54
CA LEU A 136 -13.92 -7.64 -9.78
C LEU A 136 -14.03 -6.33 -10.59
N ASP A 137 -15.07 -5.55 -10.35
CA ASP A 137 -15.28 -4.24 -10.96
C ASP A 137 -14.63 -3.08 -10.21
N ARG A 138 -14.00 -3.37 -9.07
CA ARG A 138 -13.36 -2.43 -8.14
C ARG A 138 -11.98 -2.91 -7.72
N VAL A 139 -11.12 -1.99 -7.29
CA VAL A 139 -9.89 -2.37 -6.58
C VAL A 139 -10.25 -3.02 -5.25
N LEU A 140 -9.47 -4.01 -4.86
CA LEU A 140 -9.60 -4.70 -3.58
C LEU A 140 -8.34 -4.40 -2.74
N ILE A 141 -8.51 -3.91 -1.52
CA ILE A 141 -7.39 -3.67 -0.60
C ILE A 141 -7.25 -4.86 0.34
N ILE A 142 -6.03 -5.41 0.47
CA ILE A 142 -5.71 -6.48 1.42
C ILE A 142 -4.70 -5.95 2.42
N THR A 143 -4.95 -6.09 3.72
CA THR A 143 -4.11 -5.59 4.82
C THR A 143 -4.18 -6.48 6.07
N ASP A 144 -3.14 -6.63 6.88
CA ASP A 144 -1.73 -6.41 6.59
C ASP A 144 -1.13 -7.71 6.05
N ALA A 145 -0.37 -7.59 4.99
CA ALA A 145 0.13 -8.78 4.30
C ALA A 145 1.66 -8.78 4.15
N ALA A 146 2.38 -7.85 4.80
CA ALA A 146 3.83 -7.73 4.62
C ALA A 146 4.63 -7.15 5.80
N VAL A 147 3.99 -6.54 6.81
CA VAL A 147 4.71 -5.84 7.90
C VAL A 147 4.42 -6.45 9.27
N ASN A 148 3.16 -6.62 9.65
CA ASN A 148 2.78 -7.11 10.97
C ASN A 148 2.53 -8.62 10.96
N ILE A 149 3.43 -9.41 11.59
CA ILE A 149 3.40 -10.88 11.54
C ILE A 149 2.15 -11.40 12.25
N PHE A 150 2.02 -11.12 13.55
CA PHE A 150 0.86 -11.46 14.37
C PHE A 150 0.35 -10.20 15.08
N PRO A 151 -0.43 -9.36 14.37
CA PRO A 151 -0.92 -8.11 14.94
C PRO A 151 -1.93 -8.39 16.06
N THR A 152 -1.78 -7.69 17.19
CA THR A 152 -2.75 -7.70 18.27
C THR A 152 -4.03 -6.95 17.87
N LEU A 153 -5.10 -7.07 18.66
CA LEU A 153 -6.32 -6.31 18.46
C LEU A 153 -6.04 -4.79 18.43
N GLU A 154 -5.18 -4.29 19.30
CA GLU A 154 -4.76 -2.89 19.33
C GLU A 154 -4.03 -2.48 18.04
N ASP A 155 -3.09 -3.30 17.57
CA ASP A 155 -2.41 -3.07 16.29
C ASP A 155 -3.41 -3.02 15.12
N LYS A 156 -4.43 -3.89 15.13
CA LYS A 156 -5.45 -3.98 14.08
C LYS A 156 -6.32 -2.75 13.98
N VAL A 157 -6.53 -2.00 15.05
CA VAL A 157 -7.26 -0.70 15.00
C VAL A 157 -6.56 0.25 14.02
N ASP A 158 -5.26 0.43 14.16
CA ASP A 158 -4.49 1.30 13.28
C ASP A 158 -4.35 0.73 11.86
N ILE A 159 -4.17 -0.58 11.73
CA ILE A 159 -4.11 -1.28 10.42
C ILE A 159 -5.40 -1.03 9.63
N VAL A 160 -6.55 -1.19 10.26
CA VAL A 160 -7.87 -0.95 9.65
C VAL A 160 -8.02 0.53 9.28
N GLN A 161 -7.67 1.43 10.20
CA GLN A 161 -7.78 2.87 9.94
C GLN A 161 -6.87 3.33 8.79
N ASN A 162 -5.65 2.82 8.70
CA ASN A 162 -4.75 3.11 7.57
C ASN A 162 -5.35 2.67 6.23
N ALA A 163 -5.98 1.49 6.19
CA ALA A 163 -6.62 0.98 4.98
C ALA A 163 -7.87 1.78 4.60
N ILE A 164 -8.67 2.22 5.58
CA ILE A 164 -9.82 3.11 5.37
C ILE A 164 -9.36 4.45 4.79
N ASP A 165 -8.34 5.07 5.40
CA ASP A 165 -7.79 6.35 4.95
C ASP A 165 -7.27 6.23 3.50
N LEU A 166 -6.61 5.12 3.15
CA LEU A 166 -6.21 4.82 1.78
C LEU A 166 -7.41 4.70 0.84
N ALA A 167 -8.41 3.91 1.21
CA ALA A 167 -9.60 3.70 0.38
C ALA A 167 -10.34 5.02 0.10
N LEU A 168 -10.46 5.91 1.09
CA LEU A 168 -11.05 7.23 0.93
C LEU A 168 -10.24 8.14 -0.01
N VAL A 169 -8.91 8.00 -0.04
CA VAL A 169 -8.09 8.70 -1.04
C VAL A 169 -8.33 8.12 -2.44
N LEU A 170 -8.42 6.80 -2.56
CA LEU A 170 -8.64 6.14 -3.86
C LEU A 170 -10.06 6.30 -4.37
N ARG A 171 -11.06 6.39 -3.48
CA ARG A 171 -12.48 6.56 -3.80
C ARG A 171 -13.16 7.49 -2.79
N PRO A 172 -13.04 8.81 -2.96
CA PRO A 172 -13.59 9.81 -2.03
C PRO A 172 -15.11 9.94 -2.11
N ASP A 173 -15.74 9.35 -3.11
CA ASP A 173 -17.16 9.45 -3.42
C ASP A 173 -18.04 8.53 -2.54
N ARG A 174 -17.45 7.56 -1.83
CA ARG A 174 -18.19 6.64 -0.98
C ARG A 174 -17.40 6.13 0.22
N GLN A 175 -18.12 5.75 1.26
CA GLN A 175 -17.58 5.09 2.44
C GLN A 175 -17.14 3.65 2.10
N PRO A 176 -15.88 3.26 2.39
CA PRO A 176 -15.37 1.92 2.09
C PRO A 176 -16.01 0.85 2.99
N ARG A 177 -16.24 -0.32 2.43
CA ARG A 177 -16.73 -1.52 3.09
C ARG A 177 -15.57 -2.39 3.51
N VAL A 178 -15.45 -2.65 4.80
CA VAL A 178 -14.33 -3.34 5.43
C VAL A 178 -14.77 -4.68 5.97
N ALA A 179 -14.33 -5.76 5.36
CA ALA A 179 -14.53 -7.11 5.86
C ALA A 179 -13.37 -7.53 6.78
N ILE A 180 -13.67 -7.85 8.04
CA ILE A 180 -12.70 -8.43 8.96
C ILE A 180 -12.75 -9.94 8.80
N LEU A 181 -11.71 -10.49 8.16
CA LEU A 181 -11.70 -11.89 7.74
C LEU A 181 -11.39 -12.86 8.88
N SER A 182 -12.07 -14.00 8.80
CA SER A 182 -11.78 -15.20 9.57
C SER A 182 -12.10 -16.45 8.74
N ALA A 183 -11.92 -17.63 9.31
CA ALA A 183 -12.29 -18.88 8.65
C ALA A 183 -13.81 -19.13 8.61
N MET A 184 -14.60 -18.37 9.37
CA MET A 184 -16.05 -18.52 9.50
C MET A 184 -16.72 -17.19 9.84
N GLU A 185 -18.04 -17.13 9.66
CA GLU A 185 -18.86 -15.95 9.89
C GLU A 185 -19.51 -15.89 11.29
N THR A 186 -19.26 -16.87 12.13
CA THR A 186 -19.79 -16.91 13.52
C THR A 186 -18.70 -16.70 14.53
N VAL A 187 -19.01 -16.00 15.62
CA VAL A 187 -18.07 -15.81 16.73
C VAL A 187 -17.86 -17.13 17.47
N ASN A 188 -16.63 -17.62 17.47
CA ASN A 188 -16.24 -18.86 18.09
C ASN A 188 -15.01 -18.62 19.00
N PRO A 189 -15.12 -18.84 20.34
CA PRO A 189 -14.01 -18.65 21.27
C PRO A 189 -12.75 -19.48 20.97
N LYS A 190 -12.89 -20.56 20.21
CA LYS A 190 -11.75 -21.40 19.80
C LYS A 190 -11.00 -20.84 18.58
N VAL A 191 -11.54 -19.82 17.91
CA VAL A 191 -10.95 -19.15 16.75
C VAL A 191 -10.78 -17.66 17.08
N PRO A 192 -9.62 -17.26 17.62
CA PRO A 192 -9.40 -15.89 18.14
C PRO A 192 -9.73 -14.78 17.15
N SER A 193 -9.45 -14.97 15.85
CA SER A 193 -9.75 -14.00 14.80
C SER A 193 -11.23 -13.63 14.70
N THR A 194 -12.16 -14.53 15.09
CA THR A 194 -13.60 -14.23 15.12
C THR A 194 -13.96 -13.26 16.24
N ILE A 195 -13.30 -13.39 17.39
CA ILE A 195 -13.49 -12.49 18.54
C ILE A 195 -12.92 -11.11 18.22
N GLU A 196 -11.71 -11.05 17.64
CA GLU A 196 -11.09 -9.80 17.24
C GLU A 196 -11.93 -9.07 16.18
N ALA A 197 -12.49 -9.80 15.21
CA ALA A 197 -13.39 -9.24 14.21
C ALA A 197 -14.62 -8.58 14.85
N ALA A 198 -15.30 -9.28 15.76
CA ALA A 198 -16.45 -8.73 16.49
C ALA A 198 -16.06 -7.48 17.31
N ALA A 199 -14.88 -7.51 17.97
CA ALA A 199 -14.38 -6.37 18.73
C ALA A 199 -14.10 -5.15 17.83
N LEU A 200 -13.44 -5.33 16.67
CA LEU A 200 -13.17 -4.26 15.71
C LEU A 200 -14.45 -3.63 15.16
N CYS A 201 -15.47 -4.45 14.85
CA CYS A 201 -16.78 -3.95 14.43
C CYS A 201 -17.42 -3.09 15.53
N LYS A 202 -17.37 -3.55 16.79
CA LYS A 202 -17.87 -2.76 17.92
C LYS A 202 -17.08 -1.49 18.15
N MET A 203 -15.77 -1.50 17.97
CA MET A 203 -14.92 -0.31 18.02
C MET A 203 -15.31 0.72 16.95
N ALA A 204 -15.63 0.28 15.75
CA ALA A 204 -16.13 1.16 14.68
C ALA A 204 -17.50 1.78 15.04
N GLU A 205 -18.45 1.00 15.58
CA GLU A 205 -19.72 1.50 16.05
C GLU A 205 -19.57 2.57 17.17
N ARG A 206 -18.51 2.49 17.95
CA ARG A 206 -18.18 3.43 19.04
C ARG A 206 -17.28 4.60 18.60
N GLY A 207 -16.94 4.70 17.32
CA GLY A 207 -16.13 5.79 16.77
C GLY A 207 -14.64 5.70 17.08
N GLN A 208 -14.14 4.54 17.53
CA GLN A 208 -12.71 4.29 17.71
C GLN A 208 -12.01 4.03 16.36
N ILE A 209 -12.76 3.52 15.38
CA ILE A 209 -12.39 3.41 13.97
C ILE A 209 -13.43 4.20 13.19
N THR A 210 -13.01 5.05 12.25
CA THR A 210 -13.90 5.98 11.57
C THR A 210 -13.73 5.95 10.05
N GLY A 211 -14.76 6.40 9.32
CA GLY A 211 -14.70 6.57 7.87
C GLY A 211 -15.02 5.33 7.05
N GLY A 212 -15.20 4.16 7.65
CA GLY A 212 -15.55 2.91 6.99
C GLY A 212 -16.77 2.22 7.58
N LEU A 213 -17.40 1.34 6.80
CA LEU A 213 -18.42 0.39 7.29
C LEU A 213 -17.71 -0.94 7.54
N LEU A 214 -17.69 -1.40 8.79
CA LEU A 214 -17.05 -2.65 9.18
C LEU A 214 -18.07 -3.75 9.41
N ASP A 215 -17.73 -4.96 8.97
CA ASP A 215 -18.43 -6.19 9.37
C ASP A 215 -17.44 -7.36 9.50
N GLY A 216 -17.77 -8.28 10.41
CA GLY A 216 -16.96 -9.47 10.68
C GLY A 216 -17.37 -10.16 11.99
N PRO A 217 -16.98 -11.43 12.16
CA PRO A 217 -16.12 -12.20 11.24
C PRO A 217 -16.83 -12.54 9.93
N LEU A 218 -16.08 -12.51 8.82
CA LEU A 218 -16.56 -12.98 7.51
C LEU A 218 -15.53 -13.97 6.92
N ALA A 219 -16.00 -15.05 6.31
CA ALA A 219 -15.15 -15.87 5.47
C ALA A 219 -14.94 -15.19 4.11
N LEU A 220 -13.87 -15.55 3.40
CA LEU A 220 -13.48 -14.87 2.16
C LEU A 220 -14.60 -14.88 1.11
N ASP A 221 -15.25 -16.03 0.90
CA ASP A 221 -16.33 -16.20 -0.07
C ASP A 221 -17.48 -15.22 0.17
N ASN A 222 -17.95 -15.13 1.41
CA ASN A 222 -19.06 -14.24 1.76
C ASN A 222 -18.64 -12.77 1.95
N ALA A 223 -17.36 -12.47 2.04
CA ALA A 223 -16.87 -11.09 2.01
C ALA A 223 -16.88 -10.49 0.59
N VAL A 224 -16.60 -11.30 -0.45
CA VAL A 224 -16.37 -10.81 -1.82
C VAL A 224 -17.48 -11.19 -2.81
N ASP A 225 -18.26 -12.23 -2.53
CA ASP A 225 -19.33 -12.73 -3.40
C ASP A 225 -20.72 -12.59 -2.75
N LEU A 226 -21.59 -11.82 -3.42
CA LEU A 226 -22.94 -11.52 -2.92
C LEU A 226 -23.85 -12.77 -2.92
N ALA A 227 -23.63 -13.72 -3.84
CA ALA A 227 -24.41 -14.94 -3.89
C ALA A 227 -24.05 -15.84 -2.70
N ALA A 228 -22.78 -15.96 -2.36
CA ALA A 228 -22.32 -16.69 -1.17
C ALA A 228 -22.87 -16.09 0.12
N ALA A 229 -22.84 -14.75 0.25
CA ALA A 229 -23.42 -14.04 1.39
C ALA A 229 -24.93 -14.32 1.55
N LYS A 230 -25.68 -14.29 0.44
CA LYS A 230 -27.12 -14.58 0.43
C LYS A 230 -27.45 -16.03 0.79
N ILE A 231 -26.69 -17.01 0.30
CA ILE A 231 -26.86 -18.43 0.63
C ILE A 231 -26.71 -18.65 2.14
N LYS A 232 -25.72 -18.00 2.75
CA LYS A 232 -25.47 -18.04 4.20
C LYS A 232 -26.38 -17.13 5.02
N LYS A 233 -27.30 -16.40 4.35
CA LYS A 233 -28.27 -15.48 4.97
C LYS A 233 -27.60 -14.40 5.85
N ILE A 234 -26.47 -13.88 5.40
CA ILE A 234 -25.74 -12.81 6.08
C ILE A 234 -26.40 -11.48 5.69
N ASP A 235 -27.02 -10.83 6.67
CA ASP A 235 -27.55 -9.47 6.52
C ASP A 235 -26.49 -8.46 6.94
N SER A 236 -25.82 -7.88 5.95
CA SER A 236 -24.68 -7.00 6.17
C SER A 236 -24.51 -6.01 5.01
N PRO A 237 -24.18 -4.74 5.30
CA PRO A 237 -23.87 -3.76 4.27
C PRO A 237 -22.49 -4.00 3.62
N VAL A 238 -21.69 -4.93 4.15
CA VAL A 238 -20.31 -5.23 3.73
C VAL A 238 -20.23 -6.55 2.98
N ALA A 239 -20.94 -7.59 3.45
CA ALA A 239 -20.87 -8.94 2.89
C ALA A 239 -21.17 -8.95 1.38
N GLY A 240 -20.33 -9.65 0.63
CA GLY A 240 -20.40 -9.77 -0.83
C GLY A 240 -19.88 -8.55 -1.61
N GLN A 241 -19.53 -7.46 -0.91
CA GLN A 241 -19.19 -6.18 -1.54
C GLN A 241 -17.98 -5.48 -0.90
N ALA A 242 -17.14 -6.22 -0.17
CA ALA A 242 -15.99 -5.65 0.52
C ALA A 242 -15.05 -4.91 -0.44
N ASP A 243 -14.57 -3.75 -0.01
CA ASP A 243 -13.51 -2.97 -0.65
C ASP A 243 -12.16 -3.24 0.02
N ILE A 244 -12.19 -3.57 1.32
CA ILE A 244 -11.02 -3.84 2.15
C ILE A 244 -11.21 -5.20 2.82
N LEU A 245 -10.19 -6.05 2.71
CA LEU A 245 -10.05 -7.32 3.43
C LEU A 245 -8.98 -7.18 4.49
N VAL A 246 -9.39 -7.25 5.76
CA VAL A 246 -8.47 -7.28 6.89
C VAL A 246 -8.24 -8.73 7.28
N VAL A 247 -7.04 -9.21 7.06
CA VAL A 247 -6.65 -10.61 7.33
C VAL A 247 -6.25 -10.82 8.78
N PRO A 248 -6.35 -12.05 9.31
CA PRO A 248 -6.00 -12.33 10.71
C PRO A 248 -4.52 -12.12 11.02
N ASP A 249 -3.64 -12.46 10.08
CA ASP A 249 -2.19 -12.40 10.23
C ASP A 249 -1.48 -12.23 8.87
N LEU A 250 -0.16 -12.03 8.91
CA LEU A 250 0.67 -11.83 7.73
C LEU A 250 0.64 -13.02 6.78
N GLU A 251 0.66 -14.25 7.30
CA GLU A 251 0.71 -15.46 6.47
C GLU A 251 -0.56 -15.58 5.62
N ALA A 252 -1.74 -15.42 6.26
CA ALA A 252 -3.01 -15.43 5.55
C ALA A 252 -3.08 -14.34 4.47
N GLY A 253 -2.64 -13.12 4.79
CA GLY A 253 -2.64 -11.99 3.86
C GLY A 253 -1.67 -12.17 2.69
N ASN A 254 -0.46 -12.62 2.97
CA ASN A 254 0.56 -12.83 1.95
C ASN A 254 0.17 -13.98 0.99
N MET A 255 -0.33 -15.09 1.55
CA MET A 255 -0.82 -16.21 0.74
C MET A 255 -2.01 -15.81 -0.12
N LEU A 256 -2.99 -15.06 0.43
CA LEU A 256 -4.14 -14.57 -0.31
C LEU A 256 -3.72 -13.65 -1.48
N ALA A 257 -2.87 -12.66 -1.21
CA ALA A 257 -2.41 -11.74 -2.24
C ALA A 257 -1.65 -12.47 -3.36
N LYS A 258 -0.76 -13.40 -3.01
CA LYS A 258 -0.04 -14.22 -3.98
C LYS A 258 -0.95 -15.16 -4.76
N SER A 259 -1.95 -15.76 -4.11
CA SER A 259 -2.93 -16.60 -4.80
C SER A 259 -3.69 -15.80 -5.85
N LEU A 260 -4.13 -14.60 -5.53
CA LEU A 260 -4.79 -13.72 -6.50
C LEU A 260 -3.86 -13.33 -7.65
N THR A 261 -2.59 -13.00 -7.34
CA THR A 261 -1.61 -12.61 -8.37
C THR A 261 -1.28 -13.74 -9.31
N PHE A 262 -0.98 -14.95 -8.78
CA PHE A 262 -0.49 -16.05 -9.61
C PHE A 262 -1.58 -16.97 -10.16
N MET A 263 -2.76 -17.01 -9.54
CA MET A 263 -3.86 -17.92 -9.92
C MET A 263 -5.05 -17.19 -10.52
N ALA A 264 -5.24 -15.89 -10.21
CA ALA A 264 -6.36 -15.09 -10.71
C ALA A 264 -5.90 -13.89 -11.56
N GLU A 265 -4.65 -13.89 -12.03
CA GLU A 265 -4.07 -12.86 -12.91
C GLU A 265 -4.22 -11.43 -12.38
N ALA A 266 -4.26 -11.25 -11.06
CA ALA A 266 -4.36 -9.95 -10.44
C ALA A 266 -3.00 -9.24 -10.38
N ASP A 267 -2.99 -7.92 -10.61
CA ASP A 267 -1.85 -7.09 -10.28
C ASP A 267 -1.96 -6.56 -8.84
N ALA A 268 -0.80 -6.41 -8.19
CA ALA A 268 -0.71 -5.98 -6.80
C ALA A 268 0.18 -4.74 -6.67
N ALA A 269 -0.40 -3.59 -6.35
CA ALA A 269 0.35 -2.39 -5.97
C ALA A 269 0.55 -2.39 -4.45
N GLY A 270 1.81 -2.26 -4.00
CA GLY A 270 2.17 -2.34 -2.57
C GLY A 270 2.50 -0.97 -1.98
N ILE A 271 1.87 -0.64 -0.85
CA ILE A 271 2.11 0.61 -0.12
C ILE A 271 2.18 0.39 1.39
N VAL A 272 3.15 1.04 2.06
CA VAL A 272 3.24 1.10 3.52
C VAL A 272 2.70 2.45 4.01
N LEU A 273 1.87 2.40 5.03
CA LEU A 273 1.16 3.51 5.66
C LEU A 273 1.46 3.57 7.16
N GLY A 274 0.92 4.57 7.87
CA GLY A 274 1.22 4.81 9.28
C GLY A 274 2.56 5.53 9.50
N THR A 275 3.25 5.89 8.44
CA THR A 275 4.49 6.66 8.42
C THR A 275 4.25 8.12 8.03
N ARG A 276 5.24 9.01 8.27
CA ARG A 276 5.17 10.43 7.89
C ARG A 276 4.86 10.64 6.42
N VAL A 277 5.45 9.83 5.54
CA VAL A 277 5.17 9.80 4.10
C VAL A 277 4.83 8.37 3.67
N PRO A 278 4.00 8.14 2.63
CA PRO A 278 3.75 6.80 2.12
C PRO A 278 5.03 6.19 1.55
N ILE A 279 5.15 4.84 1.66
CA ILE A 279 6.32 4.12 1.16
C ILE A 279 5.87 3.11 0.12
N ILE A 280 6.40 3.20 -1.09
CA ILE A 280 6.19 2.23 -2.16
C ILE A 280 7.03 1.00 -1.86
N LEU A 281 6.35 -0.11 -1.62
CA LEU A 281 6.97 -1.39 -1.31
C LEU A 281 6.63 -2.41 -2.40
N THR A 282 7.51 -2.51 -3.40
CA THR A 282 7.36 -3.45 -4.52
C THR A 282 8.30 -4.64 -4.38
N SER A 283 7.87 -5.80 -4.91
CA SER A 283 8.69 -6.99 -5.06
C SER A 283 9.56 -6.91 -6.33
N ARG A 284 10.66 -7.65 -6.37
CA ARG A 284 11.45 -7.80 -7.60
C ARG A 284 10.66 -8.50 -8.72
N ALA A 285 9.69 -9.34 -8.35
CA ALA A 285 8.83 -10.07 -9.27
C ALA A 285 7.63 -9.27 -9.78
N ASP A 286 7.38 -8.05 -9.27
CA ASP A 286 6.23 -7.26 -9.67
C ASP A 286 6.37 -6.76 -11.11
N SER A 287 5.26 -6.75 -11.82
CA SER A 287 5.16 -6.21 -13.18
C SER A 287 5.43 -4.69 -13.19
N LEU A 288 5.77 -4.17 -14.36
CA LEU A 288 5.94 -2.72 -14.52
C LEU A 288 4.66 -1.96 -14.16
N ILE A 289 3.51 -2.46 -14.61
CA ILE A 289 2.22 -1.81 -14.32
C ILE A 289 1.92 -1.78 -12.81
N ALA A 290 2.28 -2.82 -12.06
CA ALA A 290 2.15 -2.84 -10.61
C ALA A 290 3.04 -1.78 -9.92
N ARG A 291 4.26 -1.57 -10.44
CA ARG A 291 5.16 -0.51 -9.95
C ARG A 291 4.62 0.88 -10.24
N LEU A 292 4.13 1.12 -11.45
CA LEU A 292 3.52 2.40 -11.84
C LEU A 292 2.25 2.68 -11.03
N ALA A 293 1.41 1.66 -10.82
CA ALA A 293 0.24 1.77 -9.97
C ALA A 293 0.61 2.08 -8.50
N SER A 294 1.69 1.45 -7.98
CA SER A 294 2.20 1.76 -6.64
C SER A 294 2.66 3.22 -6.54
N CYS A 295 3.33 3.75 -7.57
CA CYS A 295 3.71 5.16 -7.66
C CYS A 295 2.48 6.07 -7.69
N ALA A 296 1.47 5.74 -8.50
CA ALA A 296 0.24 6.52 -8.58
C ALA A 296 -0.52 6.54 -7.24
N VAL A 297 -0.68 5.38 -6.60
CA VAL A 297 -1.32 5.27 -5.28
C VAL A 297 -0.59 6.11 -4.24
N ALA A 298 0.74 5.99 -4.13
CA ALA A 298 1.53 6.74 -3.17
C ALA A 298 1.48 8.25 -3.42
N SER A 299 1.50 8.67 -4.69
CA SER A 299 1.40 10.09 -5.08
C SER A 299 0.04 10.67 -4.74
N LEU A 300 -1.05 9.93 -4.97
CA LEU A 300 -2.40 10.34 -4.56
C LEU A 300 -2.50 10.51 -3.04
N VAL A 301 -1.92 9.58 -2.25
CA VAL A 301 -1.88 9.68 -0.78
C VAL A 301 -1.07 10.90 -0.34
N ALA A 302 0.10 11.15 -0.95
CA ALA A 302 0.93 12.30 -0.63
C ALA A 302 0.23 13.63 -0.97
N ALA A 303 -0.46 13.70 -2.11
CA ALA A 303 -1.24 14.88 -2.52
C ALA A 303 -2.40 15.15 -1.55
N ALA A 304 -3.15 14.11 -1.15
CA ALA A 304 -4.25 14.23 -0.20
C ALA A 304 -3.76 14.74 1.16
N ARG A 305 -2.63 14.22 1.68
CA ARG A 305 -2.03 14.69 2.95
C ARG A 305 -1.59 16.16 2.88
N ARG A 306 -1.01 16.60 1.76
CA ARG A 306 -0.66 18.02 1.54
C ARG A 306 -1.89 18.92 1.57
N ALA A 307 -2.96 18.52 0.89
CA ALA A 307 -4.21 19.29 0.87
C ALA A 307 -4.86 19.39 2.27
N GLN A 308 -4.79 18.32 3.07
CA GLN A 308 -5.28 18.34 4.47
C GLN A 308 -4.44 19.26 5.35
N ALA A 309 -3.10 19.22 5.23
CA ALA A 309 -2.22 20.09 5.99
C ALA A 309 -2.46 21.59 5.68
N THR A 310 -2.69 21.93 4.42
CA THR A 310 -3.01 23.31 4.00
C THR A 310 -4.34 23.78 4.61
N LYS A 311 -5.37 22.92 4.64
CA LYS A 311 -6.68 23.25 5.24
C LYS A 311 -6.63 23.40 6.77
N ALA A 312 -5.69 22.74 7.44
CA ALA A 312 -5.55 22.84 8.91
C ALA A 312 -4.83 24.11 9.36
N VAL A 313 -4.18 24.84 8.45
CA VAL A 313 -3.43 26.10 8.70
C VAL A 313 -4.24 27.33 8.28
N SER A 314 -5.27 27.14 7.44
CA SER A 314 -6.23 28.19 7.03
C SER A 314 -7.41 28.29 7.98
#